data_116a33277753248815acce4e76389dc1
#
_entry.id   116a33277753248815acce4e76389dc1
#
_cell.length_a   1.000
_cell.length_b   1.000
_cell.length_c   1.000
_cell.angle_alpha   90.00
_cell.angle_beta   90.00
_cell.angle_gamma   90.00
#
_symmetry.space_group_name_H-M   'P 1'
#
loop_
_entity.id
_entity.type
_entity.pdbx_description
1 polymer ?
#
loop_
_entity_poly.entity_id
_entity_poly.type
_entity_poly.pdbx_seq_one_letter_code
_entity_poly.pdbx_strand_id
1 'polypeptide(L)'
;MTVEKLITDHIDIWSSALQTRSTAGRGSNGKIDLYGIKKLRELILELAVRGKLLPQDPNDEPASVLLKRIAAEKAELVKQGKIKKQKPLPEISEDEKPFELPEGWEWQRLIELGSWAIGSGFPTSIQGITSEDILMCKVSDMNLQGNEKYIKATNNTISEESAIQRKINVSEPGTVIFPKIGGAIATNKRRILVKKTAIDNNCLGIRPFERINIEWFFLILNAIDMAKYQSGTSVPAINQSVIGNIVIALPSECMQARIVAKVEELMSLCDQLEQQSLTSLDAHQQLVETLLATLTDSQNAKELAGNWARISQHFDTLFTTEASIDTLKQTILQLAVMGKLVPQDANDEPASELLKRIEQEKLQLVKEGKIKKQKSLPPVSDEEKPFELPQGWEWCRIGDCSLSTEYGISHKTSKSSQGVPVLKMGDIQSGEVKLGGQQVIDSDIEELPYLYLENRDILYNRTNSAELVGKAGIYLGKDNTYTYASYLIRIRTDKNGSMPEFINLNMQAPFFRLTQINPYVKQQCGQANVNGTIMKNMLVAIPPFAEQKRILLKVVQLSDICSHLKSRLQSAQQTQLHLADALTDAALN
;
A
#
# COMPACT_ATOMS: atom_id res chain seq x y z
N MET A 1 -12.68 -7.19 -32.93
CA MET A 1 -12.57 -8.21 -31.84
C MET A 1 -13.75 -7.99 -30.92
N THR A 2 -14.49 -9.01 -30.48
CA THR A 2 -15.56 -8.80 -29.49
C THR A 2 -14.93 -8.54 -28.13
N VAL A 3 -15.61 -7.78 -27.25
CA VAL A 3 -15.12 -7.48 -25.89
C VAL A 3 -14.87 -8.76 -25.09
N GLU A 4 -15.69 -9.78 -25.27
CA GLU A 4 -15.52 -11.09 -24.67
C GLU A 4 -14.19 -11.74 -25.07
N LYS A 5 -13.85 -11.72 -26.36
CA LYS A 5 -12.56 -12.21 -26.85
C LYS A 5 -11.39 -11.39 -26.29
N LEU A 6 -11.54 -10.07 -26.19
CA LEU A 6 -10.51 -9.21 -25.60
C LEU A 6 -10.24 -9.58 -24.12
N ILE A 7 -11.29 -9.95 -23.39
CA ILE A 7 -11.15 -10.37 -21.98
C ILE A 7 -10.56 -11.77 -21.90
N THR A 8 -11.12 -12.73 -22.62
CA THR A 8 -10.75 -14.15 -22.52
C THR A 8 -9.37 -14.45 -23.10
N ASP A 9 -9.05 -13.86 -24.25
CA ASP A 9 -7.77 -14.11 -24.93
C ASP A 9 -6.58 -13.44 -24.23
N HIS A 10 -6.83 -12.48 -23.31
CA HIS A 10 -5.81 -11.72 -22.59
C HIS A 10 -6.00 -11.74 -21.05
N ILE A 11 -6.68 -12.76 -20.55
CA ILE A 11 -6.99 -12.89 -19.12
C ILE A 11 -5.72 -12.92 -18.25
N ASP A 12 -4.65 -13.50 -18.77
CA ASP A 12 -3.33 -13.54 -18.16
C ASP A 12 -2.71 -12.14 -18.00
N ILE A 13 -2.88 -11.26 -18.98
CA ILE A 13 -2.42 -9.86 -18.90
C ILE A 13 -3.24 -9.10 -17.86
N TRP A 14 -4.57 -9.21 -17.89
CA TRP A 14 -5.44 -8.53 -16.94
C TRP A 14 -5.19 -8.96 -15.49
N SER A 15 -4.90 -10.24 -15.25
CA SER A 15 -4.65 -10.78 -13.91
C SER A 15 -3.21 -10.58 -13.42
N SER A 16 -2.21 -10.53 -14.33
CA SER A 16 -0.80 -10.40 -13.97
C SER A 16 -0.27 -8.97 -13.92
N ALA A 17 -1.03 -7.99 -14.44
CA ALA A 17 -0.68 -6.57 -14.34
C ALA A 17 -0.93 -6.06 -12.91
N LEU A 18 0.05 -6.31 -12.03
CA LEU A 18 0.02 -5.96 -10.62
C LEU A 18 0.87 -4.72 -10.36
N GLN A 19 0.44 -3.86 -9.45
CA GLN A 19 1.21 -2.70 -9.00
C GLN A 19 1.34 -2.71 -7.48
N THR A 20 2.57 -2.65 -6.97
CA THR A 20 2.81 -2.50 -5.54
C THR A 20 2.77 -1.03 -5.18
N ARG A 21 1.81 -0.62 -4.35
CA ARG A 21 1.77 0.75 -3.80
C ARG A 21 2.67 0.83 -2.58
N SER A 22 3.70 1.66 -2.64
CA SER A 22 4.49 2.02 -1.46
C SER A 22 3.60 2.79 -0.49
N THR A 23 3.34 2.23 0.68
CA THR A 23 2.77 2.98 1.80
C THR A 23 3.90 3.78 2.43
N ALA A 24 4.06 5.03 2.02
CA ALA A 24 5.02 5.94 2.62
C ALA A 24 4.76 6.04 4.13
N GLY A 25 5.59 5.37 4.93
CA GLY A 25 5.76 5.65 6.34
C GLY A 25 5.39 4.61 7.39
N ARG A 26 4.68 3.50 7.10
CA ARG A 26 4.32 2.51 8.14
C ARG A 26 4.14 1.11 7.55
N GLY A 27 5.09 0.23 7.82
CA GLY A 27 5.00 -1.20 7.51
C GLY A 27 5.50 -1.59 6.11
N SER A 28 6.21 -2.71 6.03
CA SER A 28 6.94 -3.15 4.84
C SER A 28 6.09 -3.89 3.79
N ASN A 29 4.80 -4.09 4.00
CA ASN A 29 3.94 -4.76 3.03
C ASN A 29 3.17 -3.73 2.20
N GLY A 30 3.71 -3.38 1.04
CA GLY A 30 3.00 -2.61 0.02
C GLY A 30 1.71 -3.34 -0.37
N LYS A 31 0.57 -2.64 -0.32
CA LYS A 31 -0.71 -3.20 -0.79
C LYS A 31 -0.60 -3.46 -2.30
N ILE A 32 -0.84 -4.70 -2.73
CA ILE A 32 -0.93 -5.05 -4.15
C ILE A 32 -2.21 -4.45 -4.72
N ASP A 33 -2.08 -3.70 -5.80
CA ASP A 33 -3.17 -3.17 -6.61
C ASP A 33 -3.29 -4.04 -7.88
N LEU A 34 -4.46 -4.59 -8.14
CA LEU A 34 -4.76 -5.37 -9.34
C LEU A 34 -5.01 -4.42 -10.52
N TYR A 35 -3.96 -3.75 -10.96
CA TYR A 35 -3.99 -2.70 -11.97
C TYR A 35 -4.71 -3.13 -13.26
N GLY A 36 -4.40 -4.33 -13.78
CA GLY A 36 -5.00 -4.83 -15.01
C GLY A 36 -6.50 -5.01 -14.90
N ILE A 37 -7.00 -5.58 -13.80
CA ILE A 37 -8.44 -5.75 -13.57
C ILE A 37 -9.14 -4.39 -13.43
N LYS A 38 -8.48 -3.43 -12.78
CA LYS A 38 -9.00 -2.07 -12.69
C LYS A 38 -9.11 -1.42 -14.07
N LYS A 39 -8.09 -1.56 -14.91
CA LYS A 39 -8.08 -1.08 -16.29
C LYS A 39 -9.16 -1.76 -17.14
N LEU A 40 -9.36 -3.05 -16.95
CA LEU A 40 -10.43 -3.78 -17.62
C LEU A 40 -11.82 -3.23 -17.26
N ARG A 41 -12.08 -2.93 -15.99
CA ARG A 41 -13.34 -2.29 -15.54
C ARG A 41 -13.53 -0.92 -16.19
N GLU A 42 -12.48 -0.10 -16.25
CA GLU A 42 -12.49 1.21 -16.90
C GLU A 42 -12.79 1.06 -18.40
N LEU A 43 -12.17 0.10 -19.08
CA LEU A 43 -12.40 -0.20 -20.49
C LEU A 43 -13.84 -0.64 -20.79
N ILE A 44 -14.41 -1.53 -19.96
CA ILE A 44 -15.80 -1.99 -20.12
C ILE A 44 -16.77 -0.79 -20.08
N LEU A 45 -16.58 0.12 -19.13
CA LEU A 45 -17.40 1.32 -19.01
C LEU A 45 -17.22 2.26 -20.21
N GLU A 46 -15.99 2.45 -20.66
CA GLU A 46 -15.71 3.33 -21.82
C GLU A 46 -16.30 2.77 -23.11
N LEU A 47 -16.21 1.45 -23.33
CA LEU A 47 -16.85 0.79 -24.48
C LEU A 47 -18.38 0.88 -24.42
N ALA A 48 -18.96 0.80 -23.22
CA ALA A 48 -20.40 0.98 -23.04
C ALA A 48 -20.84 2.41 -23.40
N VAL A 49 -20.08 3.42 -22.97
CA VAL A 49 -20.35 4.83 -23.27
C VAL A 49 -20.22 5.14 -24.76
N ARG A 50 -19.25 4.54 -25.45
CA ARG A 50 -18.99 4.74 -26.87
C ARG A 50 -19.88 3.88 -27.78
N GLY A 51 -20.76 3.04 -27.24
CA GLY A 51 -21.58 2.12 -28.00
C GLY A 51 -20.80 1.00 -28.73
N LYS A 52 -19.55 0.73 -28.29
CA LYS A 52 -18.67 -0.33 -28.82
C LYS A 52 -18.80 -1.65 -28.04
N LEU A 53 -19.55 -1.67 -26.92
CA LEU A 53 -19.68 -2.85 -26.05
C LEU A 53 -20.54 -3.96 -26.69
N LEU A 54 -21.58 -3.58 -27.41
CA LEU A 54 -22.55 -4.48 -28.05
C LEU A 54 -22.77 -4.10 -29.50
N PRO A 55 -23.10 -5.08 -30.36
CA PRO A 55 -23.51 -4.77 -31.72
C PRO A 55 -24.84 -3.98 -31.73
N GLN A 56 -24.97 -3.06 -32.66
CA GLN A 56 -26.21 -2.30 -32.87
C GLN A 56 -27.26 -3.21 -33.52
N ASP A 57 -28.52 -3.08 -33.08
CA ASP A 57 -29.66 -3.76 -33.70
C ASP A 57 -30.39 -2.76 -34.61
N PRO A 58 -30.43 -2.98 -35.93
CA PRO A 58 -31.09 -2.07 -36.85
C PRO A 58 -32.63 -1.99 -36.67
N ASN A 59 -33.23 -2.92 -35.90
CA ASN A 59 -34.65 -2.89 -35.58
C ASN A 59 -34.96 -2.06 -34.31
N ASP A 60 -33.94 -1.61 -33.57
CA ASP A 60 -34.16 -0.74 -32.43
C ASP A 60 -34.70 0.62 -32.89
N GLU A 61 -35.66 1.13 -32.15
CA GLU A 61 -36.17 2.48 -32.37
C GLU A 61 -35.04 3.50 -32.09
N PRO A 62 -34.71 4.42 -33.02
CA PRO A 62 -33.58 5.32 -32.83
C PRO A 62 -33.78 6.29 -31.65
N ALA A 63 -32.68 6.74 -31.01
CA ALA A 63 -32.70 7.66 -29.88
C ALA A 63 -33.44 8.99 -30.18
N SER A 64 -33.49 9.42 -31.43
CA SER A 64 -34.26 10.61 -31.87
C SER A 64 -35.75 10.51 -31.54
N VAL A 65 -36.34 9.30 -31.57
CA VAL A 65 -37.75 9.08 -31.19
C VAL A 65 -37.90 9.12 -29.67
N LEU A 66 -36.95 8.52 -28.92
CA LEU A 66 -36.91 8.63 -27.46
C LEU A 66 -36.84 10.10 -27.02
N LEU A 67 -36.00 10.92 -27.67
CA LEU A 67 -35.90 12.35 -27.39
C LEU A 67 -37.20 13.13 -27.60
N LYS A 68 -37.98 12.80 -28.63
CA LYS A 68 -39.31 13.41 -28.84
C LYS A 68 -40.27 13.10 -27.67
N ARG A 69 -40.22 11.88 -27.15
CA ARG A 69 -41.02 11.47 -25.98
C ARG A 69 -40.55 12.18 -24.69
N ILE A 70 -39.26 12.30 -24.48
CA ILE A 70 -38.68 13.05 -23.34
C ILE A 70 -39.08 14.53 -23.44
N ALA A 71 -39.05 15.13 -24.62
CA ALA A 71 -39.46 16.51 -24.80
C ALA A 71 -40.94 16.72 -24.46
N ALA A 72 -41.83 15.77 -24.85
CA ALA A 72 -43.24 15.80 -24.50
C ALA A 72 -43.47 15.65 -22.97
N GLU A 73 -42.79 14.70 -22.34
CA GLU A 73 -42.82 14.54 -20.87
C GLU A 73 -42.37 15.80 -20.15
N LYS A 74 -41.23 16.39 -20.56
CA LYS A 74 -40.70 17.64 -20.01
C LYS A 74 -41.70 18.80 -20.14
N ALA A 75 -42.35 18.92 -21.28
CA ALA A 75 -43.39 19.95 -21.50
C ALA A 75 -44.59 19.79 -20.55
N GLU A 76 -45.04 18.55 -20.33
CA GLU A 76 -46.12 18.26 -19.38
C GLU A 76 -45.73 18.54 -17.95
N LEU A 77 -44.53 18.15 -17.52
CA LEU A 77 -44.01 18.43 -16.16
C LEU A 77 -43.87 19.93 -15.90
N VAL A 78 -43.49 20.73 -16.91
CA VAL A 78 -43.47 22.20 -16.84
C VAL A 78 -44.88 22.76 -16.68
N LYS A 79 -45.84 22.25 -17.46
CA LYS A 79 -47.25 22.66 -17.39
C LYS A 79 -47.86 22.36 -16.02
N GLN A 80 -47.48 21.22 -15.42
CA GLN A 80 -47.92 20.81 -14.08
C GLN A 80 -47.18 21.59 -12.95
N GLY A 81 -46.22 22.44 -13.30
CA GLY A 81 -45.41 23.19 -12.30
C GLY A 81 -44.43 22.33 -11.51
N LYS A 82 -44.23 21.06 -11.90
CA LYS A 82 -43.32 20.14 -11.23
C LYS A 82 -41.85 20.45 -11.50
N ILE A 83 -41.54 20.99 -12.68
CA ILE A 83 -40.20 21.45 -13.05
C ILE A 83 -40.28 22.87 -13.62
N LYS A 84 -39.20 23.66 -13.44
CA LYS A 84 -39.10 25.00 -14.02
C LYS A 84 -38.75 24.93 -15.50
N LYS A 85 -39.36 25.79 -16.31
CA LYS A 85 -38.99 25.93 -17.73
C LYS A 85 -37.51 26.32 -17.82
N GLN A 86 -36.73 25.50 -18.47
CA GLN A 86 -35.30 25.77 -18.71
C GLN A 86 -35.13 26.65 -19.95
N LYS A 87 -34.09 27.50 -19.96
CA LYS A 87 -33.67 28.19 -21.19
C LYS A 87 -33.13 27.15 -22.17
N PRO A 88 -33.37 27.32 -23.48
CA PRO A 88 -32.74 26.47 -24.48
C PRO A 88 -31.22 26.46 -24.27
N LEU A 89 -30.62 25.29 -24.33
CA LEU A 89 -29.19 25.12 -24.34
C LEU A 89 -28.63 25.37 -25.74
N PRO A 90 -27.36 25.80 -25.86
CA PRO A 90 -26.72 25.95 -27.17
C PRO A 90 -26.63 24.59 -27.87
N GLU A 91 -26.71 24.60 -29.20
CA GLU A 91 -26.46 23.40 -30.00
C GLU A 91 -25.08 22.80 -29.72
N ILE A 92 -24.97 21.48 -29.80
CA ILE A 92 -23.72 20.76 -29.58
C ILE A 92 -22.85 20.92 -30.82
N SER A 93 -21.73 21.60 -30.70
CA SER A 93 -20.76 21.79 -31.80
C SER A 93 -19.96 20.51 -32.06
N GLU A 94 -19.36 20.40 -33.24
CA GLU A 94 -18.52 19.24 -33.60
C GLU A 94 -17.31 19.07 -32.64
N ASP A 95 -16.75 20.17 -32.19
CA ASP A 95 -15.59 20.17 -31.22
C ASP A 95 -15.97 19.64 -29.84
N GLU A 96 -17.26 19.61 -29.49
CA GLU A 96 -17.76 19.08 -28.22
C GLU A 96 -18.01 17.56 -28.29
N LYS A 97 -17.99 16.94 -29.48
CA LYS A 97 -18.27 15.53 -29.72
C LYS A 97 -16.98 14.71 -29.58
N PRO A 98 -16.80 13.90 -28.53
CA PRO A 98 -15.52 13.24 -28.26
C PRO A 98 -15.22 12.04 -29.17
N PHE A 99 -16.22 11.51 -29.89
CA PHE A 99 -16.08 10.36 -30.80
C PHE A 99 -17.26 10.29 -31.78
N GLU A 100 -17.16 9.43 -32.80
CA GLU A 100 -18.26 9.17 -33.71
C GLU A 100 -19.31 8.25 -33.06
N LEU A 101 -20.60 8.61 -33.21
CA LEU A 101 -21.71 7.81 -32.68
C LEU A 101 -22.03 6.59 -33.55
N PRO A 102 -22.41 5.46 -32.93
CA PRO A 102 -23.09 4.40 -33.66
C PRO A 102 -24.42 4.87 -34.30
N GLU A 103 -24.86 4.17 -35.34
CA GLU A 103 -26.14 4.44 -35.96
C GLU A 103 -27.29 4.34 -34.95
N GLY A 104 -28.23 5.28 -35.03
CA GLY A 104 -29.39 5.35 -34.12
C GLY A 104 -29.15 5.99 -32.77
N TRP A 105 -27.90 6.38 -32.44
CA TRP A 105 -27.56 7.13 -31.23
C TRP A 105 -27.61 8.63 -31.48
N GLU A 106 -27.80 9.44 -30.40
CA GLU A 106 -27.84 10.91 -30.46
C GLU A 106 -26.98 11.55 -29.40
N TRP A 107 -26.30 12.68 -29.72
CA TRP A 107 -25.64 13.49 -28.75
C TRP A 107 -26.61 14.32 -27.93
N GLN A 108 -26.51 14.32 -26.63
CA GLN A 108 -27.34 15.10 -25.73
C GLN A 108 -26.55 15.71 -24.58
N ARG A 109 -27.02 16.86 -24.09
CA ARG A 109 -26.49 17.41 -22.81
C ARG A 109 -27.12 16.66 -21.65
N LEU A 110 -26.29 16.33 -20.63
CA LEU A 110 -26.67 15.49 -19.50
C LEU A 110 -27.98 15.94 -18.84
N ILE A 111 -28.16 17.28 -18.66
CA ILE A 111 -29.36 17.81 -17.99
C ILE A 111 -30.63 17.70 -18.85
N GLU A 112 -30.52 17.48 -20.16
CA GLU A 112 -31.69 17.30 -21.01
C GLU A 112 -32.38 15.96 -20.80
N LEU A 113 -31.66 15.00 -20.18
CA LEU A 113 -32.17 13.66 -19.86
C LEU A 113 -32.81 13.53 -18.48
N GLY A 114 -32.81 14.59 -17.66
CA GLY A 114 -33.35 14.56 -16.31
C GLY A 114 -33.59 15.92 -15.70
N SER A 115 -33.97 15.93 -14.44
CA SER A 115 -34.18 17.12 -13.61
C SER A 115 -33.24 17.14 -12.42
N TRP A 116 -32.81 18.36 -12.03
CA TRP A 116 -31.93 18.53 -10.89
C TRP A 116 -32.62 18.19 -9.56
N ALA A 117 -31.92 17.44 -8.72
CA ALA A 117 -32.19 17.28 -7.30
C ALA A 117 -31.17 18.09 -6.50
N ILE A 118 -31.63 19.17 -5.88
CA ILE A 118 -30.76 20.14 -5.21
C ILE A 118 -30.81 19.88 -3.70
N GLY A 119 -29.64 19.80 -3.07
CA GLY A 119 -29.51 19.61 -1.64
C GLY A 119 -29.99 20.80 -0.80
N SER A 120 -30.32 20.54 0.44
CA SER A 120 -30.74 21.49 1.46
C SER A 120 -29.83 21.48 2.67
N GLY A 121 -29.75 22.60 3.41
CA GLY A 121 -29.05 22.61 4.71
C GLY A 121 -29.75 21.73 5.73
N PHE A 122 -28.98 20.98 6.52
CA PHE A 122 -29.48 20.15 7.61
C PHE A 122 -29.14 20.78 8.96
N PRO A 123 -30.05 21.60 9.56
CA PRO A 123 -29.83 22.16 10.87
C PRO A 123 -29.63 21.08 11.94
N THR A 124 -28.83 21.39 12.98
CA THR A 124 -28.58 20.45 14.08
C THR A 124 -29.85 19.98 14.80
N SER A 125 -30.88 20.84 14.83
CA SER A 125 -32.17 20.56 15.48
C SER A 125 -33.00 19.42 14.85
N ILE A 126 -32.63 18.95 13.65
CA ILE A 126 -33.29 17.82 12.98
C ILE A 126 -32.36 16.63 12.80
N GLN A 127 -31.18 16.66 13.39
CA GLN A 127 -30.23 15.54 13.34
C GLN A 127 -30.44 14.64 14.57
N GLY A 128 -30.07 13.36 14.42
CA GLY A 128 -30.20 12.35 15.48
C GLY A 128 -31.51 11.55 15.46
N ILE A 129 -32.44 11.86 14.54
CA ILE A 129 -33.69 11.10 14.37
C ILE A 129 -33.47 10.03 13.31
N THR A 130 -33.89 8.78 13.57
CA THR A 130 -33.65 7.63 12.69
C THR A 130 -34.91 6.83 12.38
N SER A 131 -36.10 7.28 12.89
CA SER A 131 -37.34 6.55 12.84
C SER A 131 -38.39 7.10 11.84
N GLU A 132 -38.00 8.13 11.07
CA GLU A 132 -38.91 8.78 10.13
C GLU A 132 -38.77 8.18 8.71
N ASP A 133 -39.77 8.44 7.85
CA ASP A 133 -39.90 7.80 6.54
C ASP A 133 -38.94 8.35 5.47
N ILE A 134 -38.54 9.62 5.56
CA ILE A 134 -37.68 10.27 4.58
C ILE A 134 -36.23 10.21 5.06
N LEU A 135 -35.36 9.64 4.25
CA LEU A 135 -33.93 9.58 4.52
C LEU A 135 -33.29 10.97 4.42
N MET A 136 -32.29 11.25 5.26
CA MET A 136 -31.45 12.46 5.19
C MET A 136 -30.02 12.08 4.85
N CYS A 137 -29.66 12.16 3.57
CA CYS A 137 -28.37 11.69 3.06
C CYS A 137 -27.32 12.81 3.01
N LYS A 138 -26.24 12.63 3.77
CA LYS A 138 -24.99 13.41 3.65
C LYS A 138 -23.97 12.61 2.83
N VAL A 139 -22.88 13.26 2.41
CA VAL A 139 -21.77 12.60 1.73
C VAL A 139 -21.21 11.41 2.55
N SER A 140 -21.18 11.53 3.88
CA SER A 140 -20.75 10.46 4.78
C SER A 140 -21.63 9.21 4.69
N ASP A 141 -22.94 9.37 4.48
CA ASP A 141 -23.88 8.25 4.41
C ASP A 141 -23.69 7.40 3.15
N MET A 142 -23.08 7.96 2.09
CA MET A 142 -22.67 7.20 0.91
C MET A 142 -21.61 6.14 1.21
N ASN A 143 -20.95 6.20 2.40
CA ASN A 143 -19.92 5.25 2.84
C ASN A 143 -20.47 4.19 3.80
N LEU A 144 -21.72 4.23 4.18
CA LEU A 144 -22.32 3.23 5.03
C LEU A 144 -22.37 1.88 4.31
N GLN A 145 -22.12 0.82 5.04
CA GLN A 145 -22.21 -0.53 4.51
C GLN A 145 -23.62 -0.80 3.96
N GLY A 146 -23.70 -1.33 2.76
CA GLY A 146 -24.94 -1.55 2.03
C GLY A 146 -25.38 -0.37 1.15
N ASN A 147 -24.66 0.77 1.20
CA ASN A 147 -24.93 1.94 0.35
C ASN A 147 -23.95 2.04 -0.84
N GLU A 148 -23.36 0.94 -1.30
CA GLU A 148 -22.35 0.95 -2.37
C GLU A 148 -22.91 1.41 -3.73
N LYS A 149 -24.17 1.05 -4.04
CA LYS A 149 -24.89 1.46 -5.25
C LYS A 149 -26.17 2.20 -4.92
N TYR A 150 -26.93 1.72 -3.94
CA TYR A 150 -28.24 2.24 -3.54
C TYR A 150 -28.20 2.83 -2.14
N ILE A 151 -28.79 4.02 -1.94
CA ILE A 151 -28.97 4.56 -0.58
C ILE A 151 -30.15 3.84 0.08
N LYS A 152 -29.83 2.89 0.96
CA LYS A 152 -30.80 2.07 1.72
C LYS A 152 -31.04 2.61 3.12
N ALA A 153 -30.03 3.24 3.72
CA ALA A 153 -30.06 3.76 5.07
C ALA A 153 -29.22 5.02 5.21
N THR A 154 -29.55 5.87 6.16
CA THR A 154 -28.81 7.08 6.52
C THR A 154 -28.76 7.22 8.04
N ASN A 155 -27.81 8.01 8.54
CA ASN A 155 -27.70 8.28 9.98
C ASN A 155 -28.82 9.19 10.53
N ASN A 156 -29.60 9.81 9.67
CA ASN A 156 -30.69 10.70 10.06
C ASN A 156 -31.88 10.53 9.12
N THR A 157 -33.08 10.73 9.66
CA THR A 157 -34.33 10.74 8.91
C THR A 157 -35.19 11.96 9.29
N ILE A 158 -36.20 12.29 8.49
CA ILE A 158 -37.12 13.41 8.72
C ILE A 158 -38.54 13.04 8.30
N SER A 159 -39.55 13.56 9.02
CA SER A 159 -40.93 13.44 8.60
C SER A 159 -41.26 14.38 7.44
N GLU A 160 -42.31 14.03 6.68
CA GLU A 160 -42.76 14.86 5.55
C GLU A 160 -43.22 16.25 6.02
N GLU A 161 -43.91 16.32 7.17
CA GLU A 161 -44.36 17.57 7.81
C GLU A 161 -43.17 18.49 8.15
N SER A 162 -42.13 17.93 8.79
CA SER A 162 -40.91 18.66 9.13
C SER A 162 -40.15 19.13 7.90
N ALA A 163 -40.11 18.32 6.84
CA ALA A 163 -39.46 18.70 5.59
C ALA A 163 -40.16 19.88 4.90
N ILE A 164 -41.53 19.86 4.86
CA ILE A 164 -42.34 20.94 4.32
C ILE A 164 -42.15 22.23 5.13
N GLN A 165 -42.31 22.14 6.46
CA GLN A 165 -42.19 23.29 7.36
C GLN A 165 -40.86 23.99 7.25
N ARG A 166 -39.76 23.23 7.06
CA ARG A 166 -38.42 23.74 6.99
C ARG A 166 -37.92 23.99 5.57
N LYS A 167 -38.78 23.80 4.57
CA LYS A 167 -38.49 23.96 3.13
C LYS A 167 -37.25 23.13 2.70
N ILE A 168 -37.16 21.89 3.21
CA ILE A 168 -36.13 20.93 2.82
C ILE A 168 -36.58 20.24 1.54
N ASN A 169 -35.71 20.27 0.54
CA ASN A 169 -35.97 19.58 -0.74
C ASN A 169 -35.89 18.06 -0.52
N VAL A 170 -36.94 17.36 -0.93
CA VAL A 170 -36.99 15.89 -0.93
C VAL A 170 -36.90 15.42 -2.36
N SER A 171 -35.97 14.51 -2.60
CA SER A 171 -35.74 13.87 -3.90
C SER A 171 -36.47 12.54 -3.96
N GLU A 172 -37.06 12.25 -5.12
CA GLU A 172 -37.81 11.01 -5.37
C GLU A 172 -36.86 9.82 -5.63
N PRO A 173 -37.33 8.57 -5.43
CA PRO A 173 -36.60 7.37 -5.83
C PRO A 173 -36.17 7.41 -7.31
N GLY A 174 -35.07 6.76 -7.65
CA GLY A 174 -34.47 6.79 -8.98
C GLY A 174 -33.57 8.00 -9.24
N THR A 175 -33.45 8.95 -8.30
CA THR A 175 -32.48 10.03 -8.39
C THR A 175 -31.06 9.50 -8.19
N VAL A 176 -30.15 9.86 -9.08
CA VAL A 176 -28.71 9.54 -8.95
C VAL A 176 -28.00 10.74 -8.32
N ILE A 177 -27.38 10.54 -7.16
CA ILE A 177 -26.72 11.58 -6.38
C ILE A 177 -25.22 11.43 -6.38
N PHE A 178 -24.51 12.55 -6.20
CA PHE A 178 -23.05 12.62 -6.13
C PHE A 178 -22.56 13.80 -5.27
N PRO A 179 -21.33 13.73 -4.69
CA PRO A 179 -20.71 14.84 -4.00
C PRO A 179 -20.37 15.98 -4.97
N LYS A 180 -20.64 17.22 -4.58
CA LYS A 180 -20.30 18.42 -5.39
C LYS A 180 -19.28 19.34 -4.75
N ILE A 181 -18.85 19.12 -3.50
CA ILE A 181 -17.94 20.00 -2.75
C ILE A 181 -16.86 19.18 -2.06
N GLY A 182 -15.64 19.71 -2.05
CA GLY A 182 -14.50 19.22 -1.30
C GLY A 182 -13.84 17.95 -1.89
N GLY A 183 -12.95 17.34 -1.11
CA GLY A 183 -12.19 16.15 -1.50
C GLY A 183 -13.03 14.93 -1.86
N ALA A 184 -14.31 14.92 -1.48
CA ALA A 184 -15.22 13.83 -1.84
C ALA A 184 -15.50 13.75 -3.35
N ILE A 185 -15.32 14.84 -4.11
CA ILE A 185 -15.45 14.85 -5.57
C ILE A 185 -14.49 13.84 -6.21
N ALA A 186 -13.23 13.84 -5.76
CA ALA A 186 -12.19 12.95 -6.28
C ALA A 186 -12.46 11.45 -6.02
N THR A 187 -13.37 11.12 -5.10
CA THR A 187 -13.78 9.72 -4.86
C THR A 187 -14.70 9.16 -5.93
N ASN A 188 -15.17 9.98 -6.83
CA ASN A 188 -16.06 9.68 -7.95
C ASN A 188 -17.30 8.85 -7.56
N LYS A 189 -17.86 9.07 -6.36
CA LYS A 189 -18.99 8.30 -5.83
C LYS A 189 -20.32 8.72 -6.44
N ARG A 190 -21.13 7.74 -6.81
CA ARG A 190 -22.51 7.88 -7.28
C ARG A 190 -23.39 6.92 -6.50
N ARG A 191 -24.65 7.33 -6.21
CA ARG A 191 -25.62 6.47 -5.54
C ARG A 191 -27.01 6.72 -6.10
N ILE A 192 -27.82 5.69 -6.17
CA ILE A 192 -29.23 5.73 -6.56
C ILE A 192 -30.09 5.79 -5.31
N LEU A 193 -31.01 6.73 -5.25
CA LEU A 193 -31.99 6.79 -4.16
C LEU A 193 -33.10 5.77 -4.39
N VAL A 194 -33.36 4.93 -3.40
CA VAL A 194 -34.46 3.91 -3.46
C VAL A 194 -35.71 4.32 -2.69
N LYS A 195 -35.62 5.36 -1.88
CA LYS A 195 -36.72 5.96 -1.11
C LYS A 195 -36.68 7.47 -1.25
N LYS A 196 -37.79 8.14 -0.88
CA LYS A 196 -37.78 9.60 -0.71
C LYS A 196 -36.63 10.01 0.19
N THR A 197 -35.77 10.89 -0.27
CA THR A 197 -34.53 11.25 0.43
C THR A 197 -34.26 12.75 0.29
N ALA A 198 -34.05 13.43 1.41
CA ALA A 198 -33.45 14.76 1.41
C ALA A 198 -31.92 14.59 1.30
N ILE A 199 -31.28 15.36 0.42
CA ILE A 199 -29.82 15.39 0.28
C ILE A 199 -29.25 16.68 0.83
N ASP A 200 -28.04 16.63 1.40
CA ASP A 200 -27.41 17.83 1.98
C ASP A 200 -26.83 18.76 0.91
N ASN A 201 -26.44 19.98 1.31
CA ASN A 201 -25.89 20.99 0.40
C ASN A 201 -24.56 20.58 -0.27
N ASN A 202 -23.89 19.53 0.24
CA ASN A 202 -22.65 19.01 -0.35
C ASN A 202 -22.91 17.98 -1.44
N CYS A 203 -24.17 17.58 -1.62
CA CYS A 203 -24.63 16.66 -2.64
C CYS A 203 -25.38 17.41 -3.76
N LEU A 204 -25.35 16.82 -4.93
CA LEU A 204 -26.17 17.17 -6.08
C LEU A 204 -26.70 15.88 -6.67
N GLY A 205 -27.87 15.93 -7.29
CA GLY A 205 -28.41 14.78 -7.97
C GLY A 205 -29.12 15.15 -9.27
N ILE A 206 -29.34 14.13 -10.09
CA ILE A 206 -30.17 14.21 -11.30
C ILE A 206 -31.16 13.06 -11.26
N ARG A 207 -32.42 13.36 -11.40
CA ARG A 207 -33.47 12.36 -11.61
C ARG A 207 -33.71 12.24 -13.12
N PRO A 208 -33.39 11.11 -13.73
CA PRO A 208 -33.67 10.89 -15.17
C PRO A 208 -35.19 10.90 -15.43
N PHE A 209 -35.59 11.27 -16.64
CA PHE A 209 -36.98 11.17 -17.09
C PHE A 209 -37.40 9.69 -17.21
N GLU A 210 -38.71 9.41 -17.19
CA GLU A 210 -39.26 8.04 -17.07
C GLU A 210 -38.74 7.04 -18.10
N ARG A 211 -38.45 7.50 -19.31
CA ARG A 211 -37.98 6.65 -20.40
C ARG A 211 -36.47 6.40 -20.41
N ILE A 212 -35.75 7.05 -19.52
CA ILE A 212 -34.30 6.81 -19.34
C ILE A 212 -34.12 5.71 -18.30
N ASN A 213 -33.42 4.65 -18.69
CA ASN A 213 -33.09 3.58 -17.75
C ASN A 213 -32.16 4.12 -16.65
N ILE A 214 -32.60 4.02 -15.38
CA ILE A 214 -31.88 4.58 -14.23
C ILE A 214 -30.50 3.96 -14.06
N GLU A 215 -30.37 2.65 -14.29
CA GLU A 215 -29.10 1.94 -14.17
C GLU A 215 -28.13 2.35 -15.28
N TRP A 216 -28.62 2.53 -16.51
CA TRP A 216 -27.81 3.08 -17.59
C TRP A 216 -27.35 4.51 -17.27
N PHE A 217 -28.25 5.35 -16.76
CA PHE A 217 -27.92 6.72 -16.39
C PHE A 217 -26.87 6.76 -15.25
N PHE A 218 -26.98 5.83 -14.29
CA PHE A 218 -25.98 5.64 -13.25
C PHE A 218 -24.61 5.23 -13.82
N LEU A 219 -24.59 4.31 -14.81
CA LEU A 219 -23.35 3.91 -15.50
C LEU A 219 -22.67 5.09 -16.20
N ILE A 220 -23.45 5.90 -16.94
CA ILE A 220 -22.93 7.10 -17.62
C ILE A 220 -22.33 8.07 -16.61
N LEU A 221 -23.02 8.34 -15.50
CA LEU A 221 -22.50 9.22 -14.46
C LEU A 221 -21.22 8.65 -13.80
N ASN A 222 -21.08 7.33 -13.68
CA ASN A 222 -19.85 6.71 -13.16
C ASN A 222 -18.68 6.83 -14.15
N ALA A 223 -18.93 6.79 -15.44
CA ALA A 223 -17.91 6.96 -16.47
C ALA A 223 -17.37 8.41 -16.53
N ILE A 224 -18.13 9.39 -16.05
CA ILE A 224 -17.71 10.79 -16.03
C ILE A 224 -16.78 11.02 -14.81
N ASP A 225 -15.53 11.37 -15.07
CA ASP A 225 -14.60 11.83 -14.01
C ASP A 225 -14.97 13.27 -13.59
N MET A 226 -15.73 13.38 -12.50
CA MET A 226 -16.20 14.67 -11.99
C MET A 226 -15.04 15.57 -11.50
N ALA A 227 -13.88 15.01 -11.16
CA ALA A 227 -12.74 15.81 -10.74
C ALA A 227 -12.21 16.72 -11.85
N LYS A 228 -12.42 16.36 -13.12
CA LYS A 228 -12.06 17.20 -14.28
C LYS A 228 -12.88 18.49 -14.39
N TYR A 229 -14.06 18.53 -13.76
CA TYR A 229 -15.02 19.64 -13.84
C TYR A 229 -15.07 20.49 -12.57
N GLN A 230 -14.18 20.23 -11.61
CA GLN A 230 -14.09 21.01 -10.38
C GLN A 230 -13.37 22.33 -10.60
N SER A 231 -13.76 23.35 -9.82
CA SER A 231 -13.11 24.66 -9.76
C SER A 231 -12.85 25.05 -8.30
N GLY A 232 -11.90 25.97 -8.07
CA GLY A 232 -11.50 26.43 -6.74
C GLY A 232 -10.28 25.70 -6.19
N THR A 233 -9.36 26.45 -5.57
CA THR A 233 -8.08 25.94 -5.06
C THR A 233 -8.14 25.51 -3.59
N SER A 234 -8.91 26.20 -2.75
CA SER A 234 -8.99 25.91 -1.31
C SER A 234 -10.06 24.87 -0.98
N VAL A 235 -11.23 24.99 -1.59
CA VAL A 235 -12.32 24.02 -1.48
C VAL A 235 -12.84 23.74 -2.89
N PRO A 236 -12.46 22.62 -3.53
CA PRO A 236 -12.94 22.29 -4.86
C PRO A 236 -14.47 22.15 -4.86
N ALA A 237 -15.11 22.69 -5.89
CA ALA A 237 -16.56 22.59 -6.06
C ALA A 237 -16.93 22.37 -7.53
N ILE A 238 -18.03 21.67 -7.77
CA ILE A 238 -18.57 21.45 -9.10
C ILE A 238 -19.75 22.37 -9.32
N ASN A 239 -19.69 23.14 -10.40
CA ASN A 239 -20.79 23.98 -10.81
C ASN A 239 -21.88 23.15 -11.52
N GLN A 240 -23.13 23.32 -11.07
CA GLN A 240 -24.30 22.64 -11.64
C GLN A 240 -24.43 22.83 -13.16
N SER A 241 -24.17 24.03 -13.68
CA SER A 241 -24.27 24.33 -15.11
C SER A 241 -23.17 23.62 -15.90
N VAL A 242 -21.97 23.45 -15.36
CA VAL A 242 -20.87 22.74 -16.00
C VAL A 242 -21.23 21.28 -16.19
N ILE A 243 -21.70 20.63 -15.13
CA ILE A 243 -22.12 19.21 -15.18
C ILE A 243 -23.31 19.03 -16.11
N GLY A 244 -24.30 19.91 -16.06
CA GLY A 244 -25.49 19.81 -16.92
C GLY A 244 -25.18 19.94 -18.41
N ASN A 245 -24.09 20.62 -18.78
CA ASN A 245 -23.63 20.81 -20.14
C ASN A 245 -22.73 19.69 -20.68
N ILE A 246 -22.35 18.72 -19.84
CA ILE A 246 -21.56 17.58 -20.33
C ILE A 246 -22.35 16.87 -21.44
N VAL A 247 -21.66 16.66 -22.57
CA VAL A 247 -22.23 15.99 -23.76
C VAL A 247 -22.06 14.48 -23.58
N ILE A 248 -23.16 13.75 -23.75
CA ILE A 248 -23.21 12.29 -23.62
C ILE A 248 -23.87 11.65 -24.81
N ALA A 249 -23.49 10.43 -25.14
CA ALA A 249 -24.08 9.61 -26.20
C ALA A 249 -25.30 8.88 -25.66
N LEU A 250 -26.46 9.13 -26.25
CA LEU A 250 -27.74 8.51 -25.88
C LEU A 250 -28.10 7.38 -26.84
N PRO A 251 -28.19 6.12 -26.37
CA PRO A 251 -28.71 5.00 -27.16
C PRO A 251 -30.23 4.91 -27.11
N SER A 252 -30.79 4.00 -27.93
CA SER A 252 -32.20 3.62 -27.85
C SER A 252 -32.59 3.10 -26.47
N GLU A 253 -33.89 3.16 -26.11
CA GLU A 253 -34.40 2.65 -24.82
C GLU A 253 -34.06 1.16 -24.62
N CYS A 254 -34.18 0.33 -25.67
CA CYS A 254 -33.83 -1.09 -25.61
C CYS A 254 -32.33 -1.32 -25.45
N MET A 255 -31.51 -0.51 -26.13
CA MET A 255 -30.05 -0.61 -26.04
C MET A 255 -29.55 -0.24 -24.64
N GLN A 256 -30.16 0.74 -23.95
CA GLN A 256 -29.84 1.08 -22.59
C GLN A 256 -29.92 -0.14 -21.68
N ALA A 257 -31.00 -0.92 -21.74
CA ALA A 257 -31.21 -2.12 -20.95
C ALA A 257 -30.19 -3.22 -21.28
N ARG A 258 -29.87 -3.43 -22.56
CA ARG A 258 -28.85 -4.41 -23.00
C ARG A 258 -27.45 -4.03 -22.52
N ILE A 259 -27.10 -2.74 -22.58
CA ILE A 259 -25.81 -2.25 -22.07
C ILE A 259 -25.69 -2.52 -20.56
N VAL A 260 -26.73 -2.22 -19.78
CA VAL A 260 -26.73 -2.48 -18.33
C VAL A 260 -26.50 -3.95 -18.05
N ALA A 261 -27.29 -4.84 -18.66
CA ALA A 261 -27.16 -6.28 -18.45
C ALA A 261 -25.74 -6.79 -18.80
N LYS A 262 -25.16 -6.31 -19.92
CA LYS A 262 -23.82 -6.73 -20.33
C LYS A 262 -22.72 -6.18 -19.43
N VAL A 263 -22.83 -4.92 -19.00
CA VAL A 263 -21.87 -4.34 -18.04
C VAL A 263 -21.93 -5.08 -16.70
N GLU A 264 -23.11 -5.41 -16.17
CA GLU A 264 -23.25 -6.16 -14.93
C GLU A 264 -22.64 -7.57 -15.04
N GLU A 265 -22.87 -8.27 -16.14
CA GLU A 265 -22.24 -9.56 -16.45
C GLU A 265 -20.71 -9.45 -16.44
N LEU A 266 -20.14 -8.49 -17.18
CA LEU A 266 -18.69 -8.33 -17.28
C LEU A 266 -18.05 -7.83 -15.97
N MET A 267 -18.73 -6.97 -15.20
CA MET A 267 -18.26 -6.54 -13.90
C MET A 267 -18.25 -7.70 -12.91
N SER A 268 -19.24 -8.59 -12.94
CA SER A 268 -19.26 -9.82 -12.14
C SER A 268 -18.07 -10.73 -12.47
N LEU A 269 -17.69 -10.86 -13.74
CA LEU A 269 -16.48 -11.58 -14.14
C LEU A 269 -15.22 -10.90 -13.60
N CYS A 270 -15.15 -9.58 -13.63
CA CYS A 270 -14.03 -8.83 -13.03
C CYS A 270 -13.95 -9.07 -11.51
N ASP A 271 -15.09 -9.13 -10.78
CA ASP A 271 -15.13 -9.44 -9.36
C ASP A 271 -14.61 -10.84 -9.07
N GLN A 272 -14.97 -11.83 -9.89
CA GLN A 272 -14.47 -13.20 -9.78
C GLN A 272 -12.96 -13.27 -10.03
N LEU A 273 -12.46 -12.60 -11.08
CA LEU A 273 -11.02 -12.53 -11.37
C LEU A 273 -10.24 -11.86 -10.24
N GLU A 274 -10.77 -10.78 -9.68
CA GLU A 274 -10.17 -10.09 -8.54
C GLU A 274 -10.05 -11.02 -7.33
N GLN A 275 -11.14 -11.71 -6.96
CA GLN A 275 -11.15 -12.64 -5.85
C GLN A 275 -10.21 -13.82 -6.07
N GLN A 276 -10.19 -14.39 -7.28
CA GLN A 276 -9.28 -15.49 -7.63
C GLN A 276 -7.82 -15.05 -7.56
N SER A 277 -7.49 -13.86 -8.09
CA SER A 277 -6.13 -13.32 -8.06
C SER A 277 -5.65 -13.09 -6.64
N LEU A 278 -6.47 -12.49 -5.77
CA LEU A 278 -6.12 -12.26 -4.36
C LEU A 278 -5.92 -13.57 -3.60
N THR A 279 -6.84 -14.54 -3.79
CA THR A 279 -6.74 -15.87 -3.16
C THR A 279 -5.50 -16.63 -3.62
N SER A 280 -5.19 -16.56 -4.93
CA SER A 280 -4.00 -17.20 -5.51
C SER A 280 -2.71 -16.59 -4.96
N LEU A 281 -2.63 -15.25 -4.84
CA LEU A 281 -1.47 -14.56 -4.28
C LEU A 281 -1.25 -14.94 -2.81
N ASP A 282 -2.30 -15.01 -2.01
CA ASP A 282 -2.22 -15.41 -0.60
C ASP A 282 -1.78 -16.88 -0.45
N ALA A 283 -2.42 -17.80 -1.18
CA ALA A 283 -2.05 -19.22 -1.18
C ALA A 283 -0.60 -19.43 -1.65
N HIS A 284 -0.16 -18.67 -2.67
CA HIS A 284 1.22 -18.73 -3.15
C HIS A 284 2.21 -18.25 -2.07
N GLN A 285 1.92 -17.17 -1.38
CA GLN A 285 2.77 -16.66 -0.29
C GLN A 285 2.87 -17.68 0.85
N GLN A 286 1.76 -18.29 1.26
CA GLN A 286 1.73 -19.33 2.29
C GLN A 286 2.54 -20.57 1.87
N LEU A 287 2.43 -20.99 0.60
CA LEU A 287 3.22 -22.11 0.05
C LEU A 287 4.72 -21.82 0.14
N VAL A 288 5.15 -20.63 -0.30
CA VAL A 288 6.57 -20.22 -0.26
C VAL A 288 7.08 -20.21 1.18
N GLU A 289 6.34 -19.59 2.10
CA GLU A 289 6.70 -19.53 3.53
C GLU A 289 6.83 -20.94 4.13
N THR A 290 5.88 -21.84 3.84
CA THR A 290 5.91 -23.22 4.33
C THR A 290 7.11 -23.99 3.76
N LEU A 291 7.38 -23.89 2.47
CA LEU A 291 8.52 -24.55 1.84
C LEU A 291 9.86 -24.03 2.37
N LEU A 292 10.00 -22.72 2.51
CA LEU A 292 11.22 -22.11 3.05
C LEU A 292 11.42 -22.45 4.54
N ALA A 293 10.35 -22.58 5.32
CA ALA A 293 10.44 -23.04 6.71
C ALA A 293 11.05 -24.44 6.82
N THR A 294 10.81 -25.35 5.86
CA THR A 294 11.42 -26.68 5.87
C THR A 294 12.96 -26.64 5.83
N LEU A 295 13.54 -25.57 5.29
CA LEU A 295 15.02 -25.40 5.28
C LEU A 295 15.54 -25.10 6.68
N THR A 296 14.90 -24.18 7.39
CA THR A 296 15.30 -23.80 8.76
C THR A 296 15.05 -24.94 9.75
N ASP A 297 14.00 -25.71 9.55
CA ASP A 297 13.58 -26.81 10.42
C ASP A 297 14.33 -28.13 10.15
N SER A 298 15.08 -28.24 9.06
CA SER A 298 15.87 -29.43 8.70
C SER A 298 16.81 -29.83 9.84
N GLN A 299 16.76 -31.10 10.26
CA GLN A 299 17.52 -31.62 11.41
C GLN A 299 18.97 -31.99 11.05
N ASN A 300 19.27 -32.20 9.79
CA ASN A 300 20.59 -32.58 9.31
C ASN A 300 20.85 -32.11 7.87
N ALA A 301 22.12 -32.18 7.46
CA ALA A 301 22.55 -31.71 6.13
C ALA A 301 21.90 -32.46 4.97
N LYS A 302 21.56 -33.75 5.12
CA LYS A 302 20.90 -34.54 4.08
C LYS A 302 19.47 -34.09 3.86
N GLU A 303 18.74 -33.81 4.94
CA GLU A 303 17.38 -33.31 4.90
C GLU A 303 17.36 -31.89 4.29
N LEU A 304 18.26 -31.01 4.74
CA LEU A 304 18.43 -29.67 4.19
C LEU A 304 18.70 -29.70 2.67
N ALA A 305 19.60 -30.57 2.22
CA ALA A 305 19.92 -30.73 0.80
C ALA A 305 18.71 -31.24 0.00
N GLY A 306 17.93 -32.16 0.55
CA GLY A 306 16.71 -32.67 -0.06
C GLY A 306 15.62 -31.61 -0.17
N ASN A 307 15.41 -30.82 0.89
CA ASN A 307 14.46 -29.71 0.90
C ASN A 307 14.87 -28.62 -0.08
N TRP A 308 16.15 -28.28 -0.13
CA TRP A 308 16.68 -27.30 -1.08
C TRP A 308 16.55 -27.78 -2.54
N ALA A 309 16.84 -29.05 -2.83
CA ALA A 309 16.68 -29.62 -4.18
C ALA A 309 15.23 -29.50 -4.66
N ARG A 310 14.25 -29.75 -3.78
CA ARG A 310 12.82 -29.60 -4.07
C ARG A 310 12.45 -28.16 -4.40
N ILE A 311 12.89 -27.20 -3.60
CA ILE A 311 12.65 -25.77 -3.84
C ILE A 311 13.30 -25.34 -5.16
N SER A 312 14.54 -25.79 -5.41
CA SER A 312 15.30 -25.43 -6.62
C SER A 312 14.64 -25.91 -7.91
N GLN A 313 13.97 -27.07 -7.90
CA GLN A 313 13.23 -27.58 -9.06
C GLN A 313 12.05 -26.69 -9.46
N HIS A 314 11.50 -25.93 -8.51
CA HIS A 314 10.34 -25.06 -8.70
C HIS A 314 10.69 -23.58 -8.53
N PHE A 315 11.97 -23.23 -8.64
CA PHE A 315 12.47 -21.88 -8.33
C PHE A 315 11.73 -20.78 -9.11
N ASP A 316 11.56 -20.94 -10.41
CA ASP A 316 10.94 -19.96 -11.29
C ASP A 316 9.43 -19.78 -11.04
N THR A 317 8.77 -20.76 -10.42
CA THR A 317 7.35 -20.68 -10.07
C THR A 317 7.12 -20.19 -8.64
N LEU A 318 8.08 -20.39 -7.74
CA LEU A 318 7.98 -19.97 -6.34
C LEU A 318 8.35 -18.51 -6.12
N PHE A 319 9.33 -17.99 -6.85
CA PHE A 319 9.85 -16.64 -6.61
C PHE A 319 9.36 -15.62 -7.66
N THR A 320 8.03 -15.54 -7.80
CA THR A 320 7.32 -14.71 -8.79
C THR A 320 6.76 -13.40 -8.22
N THR A 321 6.92 -13.15 -6.91
CA THR A 321 6.49 -11.93 -6.24
C THR A 321 7.64 -11.30 -5.46
N GLU A 322 7.61 -9.97 -5.27
CA GLU A 322 8.60 -9.29 -4.41
C GLU A 322 8.58 -9.88 -2.99
N ALA A 323 7.40 -10.19 -2.45
CA ALA A 323 7.25 -10.77 -1.13
C ALA A 323 7.94 -12.15 -1.03
N SER A 324 7.78 -13.03 -2.02
CA SER A 324 8.43 -14.35 -2.03
C SER A 324 9.95 -14.24 -2.09
N ILE A 325 10.50 -13.28 -2.85
CA ILE A 325 11.95 -13.02 -2.91
C ILE A 325 12.45 -12.44 -1.59
N ASP A 326 11.70 -11.54 -0.96
CA ASP A 326 12.06 -10.97 0.35
C ASP A 326 12.01 -12.07 1.44
N THR A 327 11.06 -12.99 1.39
CA THR A 327 11.01 -14.17 2.29
C THR A 327 12.22 -15.09 2.07
N LEU A 328 12.61 -15.35 0.82
CA LEU A 328 13.82 -16.11 0.51
C LEU A 328 15.07 -15.44 1.11
N LYS A 329 15.20 -14.12 0.96
CA LYS A 329 16.31 -13.36 1.53
C LYS A 329 16.35 -13.47 3.07
N GLN A 330 15.21 -13.38 3.72
CA GLN A 330 15.12 -13.57 5.18
C GLN A 330 15.49 -14.99 5.61
N THR A 331 15.10 -16.00 4.84
CA THR A 331 15.47 -17.40 5.07
C THR A 331 16.98 -17.62 4.92
N ILE A 332 17.62 -17.00 3.94
CA ILE A 332 19.08 -17.04 3.76
C ILE A 332 19.78 -16.46 4.99
N LEU A 333 19.32 -15.31 5.52
CA LEU A 333 19.87 -14.73 6.75
C LEU A 333 19.67 -15.66 7.95
N GLN A 334 18.52 -16.30 8.05
CA GLN A 334 18.21 -17.25 9.11
C GLN A 334 19.12 -18.47 9.06
N LEU A 335 19.31 -19.07 7.89
CA LEU A 335 20.22 -20.21 7.69
C LEU A 335 21.68 -19.83 8.00
N ALA A 336 22.07 -18.60 7.68
CA ALA A 336 23.41 -18.08 7.99
C ALA A 336 23.69 -18.07 9.47
N VAL A 337 22.76 -17.56 10.29
CA VAL A 337 22.94 -17.45 11.76
C VAL A 337 22.71 -18.77 12.49
N MET A 338 22.07 -19.75 11.85
CA MET A 338 21.92 -21.12 12.37
C MET A 338 23.10 -22.05 12.00
N GLY A 339 24.09 -21.54 11.24
CA GLY A 339 25.22 -22.35 10.77
C GLY A 339 24.83 -23.41 9.73
N LYS A 340 23.72 -23.20 9.01
CA LYS A 340 23.20 -24.13 7.97
C LYS A 340 23.51 -23.67 6.54
N LEU A 341 24.15 -22.52 6.34
CA LEU A 341 24.37 -21.93 5.03
C LEU A 341 25.65 -22.42 4.34
N VAL A 342 26.68 -22.70 5.12
CA VAL A 342 27.96 -23.22 4.64
C VAL A 342 28.38 -24.45 5.46
N PRO A 343 29.20 -25.36 4.92
CA PRO A 343 29.73 -26.49 5.70
C PRO A 343 30.69 -26.00 6.78
N GLN A 344 30.66 -26.63 7.95
CA GLN A 344 31.64 -26.44 9.03
C GLN A 344 32.95 -27.10 8.63
N ASP A 345 34.09 -26.52 9.07
CA ASP A 345 35.42 -27.10 8.95
C ASP A 345 35.94 -27.41 10.38
N ALA A 346 36.22 -28.68 10.62
CA ALA A 346 36.70 -29.15 11.92
C ALA A 346 38.09 -28.56 12.29
N ASN A 347 38.82 -28.02 11.34
CA ASN A 347 40.12 -27.36 11.56
C ASN A 347 39.99 -25.87 11.92
N ASP A 348 38.80 -25.30 11.83
CA ASP A 348 38.59 -23.91 12.23
C ASP A 348 38.77 -23.77 13.75
N GLU A 349 39.43 -22.68 14.15
CA GLU A 349 39.60 -22.34 15.57
C GLU A 349 38.20 -22.06 16.19
N PRO A 350 37.83 -22.72 17.30
CA PRO A 350 36.51 -22.55 17.90
C PRO A 350 36.23 -21.09 18.32
N ALA A 351 34.98 -20.67 18.25
CA ALA A 351 34.53 -19.33 18.62
C ALA A 351 34.89 -18.96 20.07
N SER A 352 35.00 -19.96 20.98
CA SER A 352 35.42 -19.77 22.35
C SER A 352 36.81 -19.12 22.48
N GLU A 353 37.75 -19.44 21.60
CA GLU A 353 39.09 -18.81 21.58
C GLU A 353 39.04 -17.36 21.10
N LEU A 354 38.18 -17.08 20.09
CA LEU A 354 37.93 -15.70 19.67
C LEU A 354 37.34 -14.86 20.79
N LEU A 355 36.34 -15.36 21.50
CA LEU A 355 35.70 -14.65 22.60
C LEU A 355 36.66 -14.39 23.78
N LYS A 356 37.57 -15.33 24.09
CA LYS A 356 38.65 -15.11 25.08
C LYS A 356 39.57 -13.96 24.66
N ARG A 357 39.94 -13.86 23.39
CA ARG A 357 40.77 -12.75 22.89
C ARG A 357 40.06 -11.41 23.03
N ILE A 358 38.78 -11.35 22.70
CA ILE A 358 37.95 -10.14 22.86
C ILE A 358 37.89 -9.72 24.34
N GLU A 359 37.71 -10.67 25.24
CA GLU A 359 37.69 -10.39 26.68
C GLU A 359 39.05 -9.82 27.15
N GLN A 360 40.18 -10.40 26.70
CA GLN A 360 41.52 -9.90 27.01
C GLN A 360 41.75 -8.50 26.45
N GLU A 361 41.41 -8.22 25.24
CA GLU A 361 41.48 -6.89 24.65
C GLU A 361 40.64 -5.88 25.41
N LYS A 362 39.42 -6.25 25.77
CA LYS A 362 38.52 -5.42 26.58
C LYS A 362 39.12 -5.07 27.94
N LEU A 363 39.75 -6.04 28.62
CA LEU A 363 40.46 -5.82 29.88
C LEU A 363 41.65 -4.88 29.70
N GLN A 364 42.38 -4.99 28.60
CA GLN A 364 43.50 -4.12 28.27
C GLN A 364 43.02 -2.67 28.04
N LEU A 365 41.97 -2.47 27.24
CA LEU A 365 41.40 -1.15 26.98
C LEU A 365 40.85 -0.48 28.25
N VAL A 366 40.32 -1.25 29.20
CA VAL A 366 39.92 -0.75 30.52
C VAL A 366 41.14 -0.30 31.35
N LYS A 367 42.24 -1.07 31.35
CA LYS A 367 43.49 -0.69 32.04
C LYS A 367 44.11 0.58 31.46
N GLU A 368 44.02 0.76 30.15
CA GLU A 368 44.49 1.94 29.44
C GLU A 368 43.56 3.16 29.61
N GLY A 369 42.41 3.01 30.26
CA GLY A 369 41.43 4.08 30.46
C GLY A 369 40.65 4.46 29.19
N LYS A 370 40.77 3.68 28.10
CA LYS A 370 40.10 3.95 26.81
C LYS A 370 38.62 3.60 26.86
N ILE A 371 38.23 2.62 27.67
CA ILE A 371 36.82 2.24 27.86
C ILE A 371 36.52 2.11 29.36
N LYS A 372 35.25 2.35 29.73
CA LYS A 372 34.82 2.18 31.13
C LYS A 372 34.63 0.69 31.46
N LYS A 373 35.02 0.29 32.69
CA LYS A 373 34.75 -1.06 33.18
C LYS A 373 33.23 -1.31 33.19
N GLN A 374 32.81 -2.35 32.53
CA GLN A 374 31.40 -2.77 32.51
C GLN A 374 31.14 -3.83 33.60
N LYS A 375 29.88 -3.92 34.05
CA LYS A 375 29.45 -5.02 34.91
C LYS A 375 29.43 -6.32 34.10
N SER A 376 29.89 -7.42 34.70
CA SER A 376 29.76 -8.74 34.10
C SER A 376 28.31 -9.07 33.84
N LEU A 377 28.03 -9.63 32.66
CA LEU A 377 26.71 -10.11 32.31
C LEU A 377 26.51 -11.54 32.86
N PRO A 378 25.27 -11.97 33.10
CA PRO A 378 25.03 -13.34 33.53
C PRO A 378 25.45 -14.32 32.42
N PRO A 379 25.97 -15.51 32.75
CA PRO A 379 26.27 -16.54 31.77
C PRO A 379 25.00 -16.92 30.98
N VAL A 380 25.18 -17.40 29.77
CA VAL A 380 24.05 -17.88 28.96
C VAL A 380 23.59 -19.23 29.50
N SER A 381 22.33 -19.32 29.94
CA SER A 381 21.76 -20.59 30.42
C SER A 381 21.23 -21.42 29.21
N ASP A 382 21.09 -22.73 29.40
CA ASP A 382 20.57 -23.60 28.32
C ASP A 382 19.13 -23.28 27.96
N GLU A 383 18.34 -22.78 28.92
CA GLU A 383 16.93 -22.37 28.68
C GLU A 383 16.81 -21.09 27.83
N GLU A 384 17.87 -20.26 27.80
CA GLU A 384 17.91 -19.04 26.97
C GLU A 384 18.31 -19.34 25.52
N LYS A 385 18.93 -20.51 25.27
CA LYS A 385 19.45 -20.88 23.94
C LYS A 385 18.28 -21.25 23.02
N PRO A 386 18.06 -20.54 21.92
CA PRO A 386 16.88 -20.72 21.10
C PRO A 386 16.92 -21.99 20.21
N PHE A 387 18.13 -22.46 19.90
CA PHE A 387 18.39 -23.69 19.13
C PHE A 387 19.80 -24.19 19.40
N GLU A 388 20.07 -25.43 19.01
CA GLU A 388 21.42 -26.03 19.11
C GLU A 388 22.35 -25.45 18.03
N LEU A 389 23.54 -25.08 18.43
CA LEU A 389 24.58 -24.57 17.54
C LEU A 389 25.45 -25.70 16.97
N PRO A 390 26.01 -25.53 15.75
CA PRO A 390 27.04 -26.42 15.23
C PRO A 390 28.28 -26.45 16.14
N GLN A 391 29.08 -27.52 16.00
CA GLN A 391 30.33 -27.64 16.73
C GLN A 391 31.28 -26.45 16.44
N GLY A 392 31.91 -25.94 17.48
CA GLY A 392 32.82 -24.78 17.38
C GLY A 392 32.14 -23.43 17.42
N TRP A 393 30.80 -23.36 17.42
CA TRP A 393 30.05 -22.14 17.63
C TRP A 393 29.74 -21.90 19.10
N GLU A 394 29.52 -20.64 19.48
CA GLU A 394 29.16 -20.25 20.84
C GLU A 394 27.99 -19.27 20.88
N TRP A 395 27.09 -19.46 21.83
CA TRP A 395 26.12 -18.41 22.19
C TRP A 395 26.82 -17.37 23.08
N CYS A 396 26.67 -16.09 22.70
CA CYS A 396 27.29 -14.98 23.39
C CYS A 396 26.31 -13.82 23.54
N ARG A 397 26.44 -13.05 24.63
CA ARG A 397 25.69 -11.81 24.79
C ARG A 397 26.35 -10.71 23.96
N ILE A 398 25.55 -9.81 23.35
CA ILE A 398 26.10 -8.66 22.59
C ILE A 398 27.10 -7.87 23.45
N GLY A 399 26.81 -7.67 24.72
CA GLY A 399 27.71 -6.97 25.62
C GLY A 399 29.06 -7.67 25.84
N ASP A 400 29.14 -9.01 25.75
CA ASP A 400 30.38 -9.76 25.92
C ASP A 400 31.21 -9.78 24.64
N CYS A 401 30.61 -9.89 23.45
CA CYS A 401 31.32 -9.85 22.18
C CYS A 401 31.57 -8.43 21.65
N SER A 402 31.18 -7.37 22.36
CA SER A 402 31.48 -5.98 22.02
C SER A 402 32.54 -5.37 22.92
N LEU A 403 33.43 -4.54 22.41
CA LEU A 403 34.41 -3.78 23.18
C LEU A 403 33.74 -2.66 23.99
N SER A 404 32.81 -1.92 23.35
CA SER A 404 32.04 -0.86 24.03
C SER A 404 30.65 -0.68 23.41
N THR A 405 29.76 -0.15 24.23
CA THR A 405 28.41 0.26 23.78
C THR A 405 28.10 1.62 24.40
N GLU A 406 27.74 2.60 23.55
CA GLU A 406 27.54 3.98 23.99
C GLU A 406 26.25 4.56 23.39
N TYR A 407 25.49 5.33 24.17
CA TYR A 407 24.37 6.12 23.69
C TYR A 407 24.88 7.33 22.91
N GLY A 408 24.14 7.74 21.91
CA GLY A 408 24.47 8.92 21.14
C GLY A 408 24.11 10.23 21.82
N ILE A 409 24.33 11.32 21.10
CA ILE A 409 24.23 12.69 21.57
C ILE A 409 22.78 13.18 21.66
N SER A 410 22.48 14.01 22.68
CA SER A 410 21.15 14.57 22.92
C SER A 410 20.99 16.04 22.51
N HIS A 411 21.93 16.58 21.77
CA HIS A 411 21.94 17.98 21.35
C HIS A 411 21.01 18.23 20.16
N LYS A 412 20.49 19.46 20.08
CA LYS A 412 19.61 19.88 18.95
C LYS A 412 20.42 20.04 17.67
N THR A 413 19.98 19.42 16.61
CA THR A 413 20.61 19.50 15.30
C THR A 413 20.09 20.71 14.50
N SER A 414 20.94 21.26 13.60
CA SER A 414 20.62 22.37 12.71
C SER A 414 20.82 21.97 11.23
N LYS A 415 20.26 22.76 10.32
CA LYS A 415 20.46 22.62 8.86
C LYS A 415 21.64 23.48 8.38
N SER A 416 22.72 23.54 9.14
CA SER A 416 23.94 24.23 8.74
C SER A 416 24.76 23.39 7.76
N SER A 417 25.58 24.06 6.95
CA SER A 417 26.61 23.39 6.13
C SER A 417 27.92 23.13 6.90
N GLN A 418 28.05 23.69 8.12
CA GLN A 418 29.21 23.53 8.98
C GLN A 418 28.80 22.76 10.24
N GLY A 419 29.67 21.87 10.71
CA GLY A 419 29.46 21.04 11.88
C GLY A 419 29.58 19.53 11.58
N VAL A 420 29.31 18.73 12.60
CA VAL A 420 29.39 17.24 12.52
C VAL A 420 28.01 16.66 12.23
N PRO A 421 27.86 15.88 11.15
CA PRO A 421 26.59 15.25 10.80
C PRO A 421 26.13 14.24 11.85
N VAL A 422 24.85 14.25 12.18
CA VAL A 422 24.22 13.39 13.20
C VAL A 422 23.30 12.38 12.55
N LEU A 423 23.65 11.11 12.67
CA LEU A 423 22.83 9.99 12.19
C LEU A 423 21.61 9.80 13.09
N LYS A 424 20.49 9.53 12.45
CA LYS A 424 19.17 9.36 13.08
C LYS A 424 18.58 7.97 12.77
N MET A 425 17.49 7.62 13.43
CA MET A 425 16.82 6.33 13.26
C MET A 425 16.41 6.03 11.80
N GLY A 426 16.08 7.06 11.01
CA GLY A 426 15.72 6.92 9.60
C GLY A 426 16.90 6.61 8.68
N ASP A 427 18.12 6.85 9.14
CA ASP A 427 19.34 6.59 8.36
C ASP A 427 19.74 5.10 8.39
N ILE A 428 19.14 4.30 9.28
CA ILE A 428 19.37 2.84 9.33
C ILE A 428 18.39 2.14 8.37
N GLN A 429 18.92 1.60 7.28
CA GLN A 429 18.14 0.96 6.23
C GLN A 429 18.81 -0.34 5.77
N SER A 430 18.06 -1.44 5.78
CA SER A 430 18.53 -2.75 5.25
C SER A 430 19.90 -3.21 5.79
N GLY A 431 20.17 -2.95 7.08
CA GLY A 431 21.43 -3.36 7.72
C GLY A 431 22.61 -2.42 7.47
N GLU A 432 22.41 -1.33 6.80
CA GLU A 432 23.42 -0.29 6.55
C GLU A 432 22.99 1.06 7.11
N VAL A 433 23.97 1.93 7.29
CA VAL A 433 23.77 3.34 7.64
C VAL A 433 23.90 4.18 6.36
N LYS A 434 22.83 4.89 6.01
CA LYS A 434 22.83 5.79 4.85
C LYS A 434 23.46 7.14 5.21
N LEU A 435 24.45 7.55 4.42
CA LEU A 435 25.21 8.77 4.61
C LEU A 435 24.79 9.85 3.60
N GLY A 436 24.87 11.12 4.02
CA GLY A 436 24.51 12.28 3.19
C GLY A 436 23.16 12.90 3.57
N GLY A 437 23.12 14.24 3.62
CA GLY A 437 21.90 14.99 3.92
C GLY A 437 21.51 15.08 5.39
N GLN A 438 22.34 14.59 6.33
CA GLN A 438 22.08 14.69 7.76
C GLN A 438 22.17 16.13 8.25
N GLN A 439 21.38 16.46 9.28
CA GLN A 439 21.55 17.68 10.04
C GLN A 439 22.82 17.59 10.90
N VAL A 440 23.38 18.74 11.24
CA VAL A 440 24.68 18.83 11.94
C VAL A 440 24.54 19.39 13.35
N ILE A 441 25.57 19.13 14.17
CA ILE A 441 25.80 19.77 15.47
C ILE A 441 27.13 20.51 15.43
N ASP A 442 27.35 21.37 16.43
CA ASP A 442 28.61 22.08 16.60
C ASP A 442 29.75 21.08 16.89
N SER A 443 30.91 21.34 16.31
CA SER A 443 32.13 20.52 16.52
C SER A 443 32.75 20.68 17.91
N ASP A 444 32.40 21.74 18.65
CA ASP A 444 33.02 22.07 19.94
C ASP A 444 32.30 21.43 21.14
N ILE A 445 31.40 20.51 20.90
CA ILE A 445 30.66 19.77 21.95
C ILE A 445 31.62 18.82 22.68
N GLU A 446 31.68 18.90 24.01
CA GLU A 446 32.63 18.19 24.86
C GLU A 446 32.56 16.66 24.71
N GLU A 447 31.34 16.09 24.55
CA GLU A 447 31.13 14.65 24.41
C GLU A 447 31.52 14.11 23.02
N LEU A 448 31.66 14.99 22.03
CA LEU A 448 31.84 14.60 20.64
C LEU A 448 33.05 13.71 20.39
N PRO A 449 34.24 13.94 20.99
CA PRO A 449 35.42 13.07 20.80
C PRO A 449 35.18 11.60 21.13
N TYR A 450 34.30 11.31 22.09
CA TYR A 450 33.96 9.94 22.49
C TYR A 450 32.82 9.34 21.69
N LEU A 451 32.03 10.19 21.03
CA LEU A 451 30.82 9.80 20.27
C LEU A 451 31.01 9.84 18.76
N TYR A 452 32.21 10.08 18.26
CA TYR A 452 32.51 9.87 16.86
C TYR A 452 32.36 8.40 16.48
N LEU A 453 31.84 8.19 15.28
CA LEU A 453 31.80 6.87 14.67
C LEU A 453 33.12 6.53 14.00
N GLU A 454 33.47 5.28 14.08
CA GLU A 454 34.54 4.66 13.33
C GLU A 454 33.96 3.69 12.31
N ASN A 455 34.69 3.48 11.23
CA ASN A 455 34.32 2.50 10.21
C ASN A 455 34.02 1.14 10.85
N ARG A 456 32.91 0.49 10.44
CA ARG A 456 32.40 -0.77 10.95
C ARG A 456 31.80 -0.72 12.37
N ASP A 457 31.55 0.45 12.96
CA ASP A 457 30.68 0.56 14.12
C ASP A 457 29.24 0.16 13.76
N ILE A 458 28.52 -0.54 14.63
CA ILE A 458 27.12 -0.90 14.45
C ILE A 458 26.27 0.09 15.21
N LEU A 459 25.22 0.62 14.57
CA LEU A 459 24.21 1.45 15.22
C LEU A 459 22.92 0.65 15.43
N TYR A 460 22.46 0.60 16.67
CA TYR A 460 21.24 -0.06 17.10
C TYR A 460 20.16 0.98 17.45
N ASN A 461 18.98 0.85 16.85
CA ASN A 461 17.84 1.74 17.06
C ASN A 461 17.02 1.29 18.28
N ARG A 462 17.22 1.95 19.44
CA ARG A 462 16.57 1.57 20.70
C ARG A 462 15.15 2.10 20.88
N THR A 463 14.75 3.13 20.13
CA THR A 463 13.45 3.81 20.30
C THR A 463 12.83 4.11 18.95
N ASN A 464 11.68 3.50 18.65
CA ASN A 464 10.94 3.71 17.41
C ASN A 464 9.50 3.14 17.56
N SER A 465 8.74 3.04 16.46
CA SER A 465 7.53 2.21 16.45
C SER A 465 7.85 0.74 16.80
N ALA A 466 6.87 -0.01 17.24
CA ALA A 466 7.04 -1.42 17.63
C ALA A 466 7.67 -2.27 16.50
N GLU A 467 7.42 -1.93 15.25
CA GLU A 467 7.94 -2.62 14.06
C GLU A 467 9.40 -2.24 13.73
N LEU A 468 9.82 -1.03 14.06
CA LEU A 468 11.10 -0.45 13.66
C LEU A 468 12.15 -0.42 14.77
N VAL A 469 11.73 -0.56 16.03
CA VAL A 469 12.66 -0.68 17.17
C VAL A 469 13.53 -1.93 17.00
N GLY A 470 14.79 -1.84 17.37
CA GLY A 470 15.73 -2.95 17.23
C GLY A 470 16.42 -3.08 15.88
N LYS A 471 16.10 -2.23 14.90
CA LYS A 471 16.89 -2.19 13.65
C LYS A 471 18.34 -1.85 13.93
N ALA A 472 19.25 -2.56 13.28
CA ALA A 472 20.68 -2.31 13.32
C ALA A 472 21.23 -2.01 11.92
N GLY A 473 22.33 -1.29 11.85
CA GLY A 473 23.05 -1.01 10.61
C GLY A 473 24.51 -0.74 10.86
N ILE A 474 25.36 -1.20 9.95
CA ILE A 474 26.80 -0.99 10.01
C ILE A 474 27.17 0.35 9.37
N TYR A 475 28.04 1.10 10.02
CA TYR A 475 28.58 2.36 9.53
C TYR A 475 29.82 2.10 8.68
N LEU A 476 29.79 2.48 7.42
CA LEU A 476 30.89 2.29 6.45
C LEU A 476 31.55 3.61 6.02
N GLY A 477 31.30 4.70 6.75
CA GLY A 477 31.91 6.00 6.51
C GLY A 477 33.35 6.09 7.06
N LYS A 478 33.98 7.27 6.88
CA LYS A 478 35.31 7.55 7.43
C LYS A 478 35.23 7.73 8.94
N ASP A 479 36.29 7.33 9.63
CA ASP A 479 36.45 7.53 11.06
C ASP A 479 36.32 9.02 11.43
N ASN A 480 35.71 9.29 12.56
CA ASN A 480 35.60 10.61 13.18
C ASN A 480 34.95 11.70 12.31
N THR A 481 34.06 11.30 11.38
CA THR A 481 33.35 12.25 10.51
C THR A 481 31.87 12.40 10.84
N TYR A 482 31.28 11.41 11.49
CA TYR A 482 29.87 11.39 11.88
C TYR A 482 29.71 11.08 13.37
N THR A 483 28.60 11.54 13.93
CA THR A 483 28.08 11.10 15.22
C THR A 483 26.62 10.63 15.08
N TYR A 484 25.96 10.30 16.18
CA TYR A 484 24.62 9.70 16.17
C TYR A 484 23.77 10.18 17.34
N ALA A 485 22.47 10.20 17.16
CA ALA A 485 21.52 10.70 18.15
C ALA A 485 21.29 9.71 19.31
N SER A 486 20.86 10.21 20.48
CA SER A 486 20.72 9.44 21.74
C SER A 486 19.71 8.29 21.72
N TYR A 487 18.82 8.24 20.73
CA TYR A 487 17.93 7.09 20.49
C TYR A 487 18.59 5.96 19.69
N LEU A 488 19.85 6.13 19.31
CA LEU A 488 20.71 5.07 18.78
C LEU A 488 21.76 4.67 19.84
N ILE A 489 22.18 3.41 19.79
CA ILE A 489 23.29 2.88 20.57
C ILE A 489 24.36 2.41 19.60
N ARG A 490 25.59 2.90 19.75
CA ARG A 490 26.75 2.37 19.06
C ARG A 490 27.21 1.09 19.74
N ILE A 491 27.46 0.05 18.94
CA ILE A 491 28.13 -1.18 19.35
C ILE A 491 29.45 -1.21 18.62
N ARG A 492 30.54 -1.14 19.33
CA ARG A 492 31.92 -1.25 18.81
C ARG A 492 32.48 -2.61 19.14
N THR A 493 32.95 -3.33 18.15
CA THR A 493 33.48 -4.69 18.28
C THR A 493 34.94 -4.73 17.85
N ASP A 494 35.62 -5.85 18.08
CA ASP A 494 36.93 -6.09 17.49
C ASP A 494 36.86 -6.05 15.97
N LYS A 495 37.68 -5.20 15.36
CA LYS A 495 37.71 -4.96 13.91
C LYS A 495 38.74 -5.83 13.18
N ASN A 496 39.56 -6.58 13.90
CA ASN A 496 40.59 -7.44 13.32
C ASN A 496 40.00 -8.64 12.55
N GLY A 497 38.70 -8.80 12.62
CA GLY A 497 37.96 -9.86 11.98
C GLY A 497 36.72 -9.41 11.23
N SER A 498 35.80 -10.33 11.01
CA SER A 498 34.49 -10.11 10.40
C SER A 498 33.35 -9.97 11.44
N MET A 499 33.73 -9.81 12.71
CA MET A 499 32.77 -9.75 13.84
C MET A 499 31.70 -8.66 13.69
N PRO A 500 32.01 -7.40 13.31
CA PRO A 500 30.99 -6.38 13.16
C PRO A 500 29.92 -6.76 12.13
N GLU A 501 30.33 -7.24 10.96
CA GLU A 501 29.43 -7.64 9.89
C GLU A 501 28.57 -8.83 10.31
N PHE A 502 29.17 -9.79 11.03
CA PHE A 502 28.45 -10.98 11.46
C PHE A 502 27.45 -10.69 12.59
N ILE A 503 27.79 -9.83 13.55
CA ILE A 503 26.86 -9.36 14.58
C ILE A 503 25.71 -8.58 13.92
N ASN A 504 26.01 -7.68 12.99
CA ASN A 504 24.99 -6.95 12.26
C ASN A 504 24.08 -7.90 11.46
N LEU A 505 24.63 -8.97 10.86
CA LEU A 505 23.86 -10.03 10.19
C LEU A 505 22.89 -10.73 11.16
N ASN A 506 23.37 -11.12 12.36
CA ASN A 506 22.52 -11.71 13.40
C ASN A 506 21.34 -10.82 13.73
N MET A 507 21.58 -9.51 13.91
CA MET A 507 20.55 -8.54 14.28
C MET A 507 19.51 -8.32 13.20
N GLN A 508 19.77 -8.73 11.96
CA GLN A 508 18.83 -8.67 10.83
C GLN A 508 18.07 -9.97 10.58
N ALA A 509 18.52 -11.09 11.13
CA ALA A 509 17.85 -12.37 10.98
C ALA A 509 16.47 -12.34 11.65
N PRO A 510 15.44 -12.96 11.05
CA PRO A 510 14.08 -13.01 11.61
C PRO A 510 14.02 -13.53 13.04
N PHE A 511 14.79 -14.55 13.31
CA PHE A 511 14.97 -15.13 14.62
C PHE A 511 15.36 -14.11 15.70
N PHE A 512 16.35 -13.23 15.41
CA PHE A 512 16.80 -12.24 16.38
C PHE A 512 15.66 -11.31 16.79
N ARG A 513 14.89 -10.85 15.81
CA ARG A 513 13.73 -10.02 16.12
C ARG A 513 12.69 -10.77 16.94
N LEU A 514 12.39 -12.02 16.56
CA LEU A 514 11.36 -12.82 17.20
C LEU A 514 11.71 -13.12 18.68
N THR A 515 12.95 -13.50 18.96
CA THR A 515 13.37 -13.99 20.29
C THR A 515 14.06 -12.92 21.12
N GLN A 516 14.78 -11.97 20.52
CA GLN A 516 15.59 -11.01 21.26
C GLN A 516 14.98 -9.61 21.35
N ILE A 517 14.06 -9.23 20.44
CA ILE A 517 13.44 -7.91 20.43
C ILE A 517 11.99 -7.96 20.89
N ASN A 518 11.15 -8.77 20.21
CA ASN A 518 9.69 -8.79 20.44
C ASN A 518 9.29 -9.02 21.91
N PRO A 519 9.96 -9.88 22.71
CA PRO A 519 9.59 -10.08 24.11
C PRO A 519 9.74 -8.81 24.98
N TYR A 520 10.57 -7.87 24.56
CA TYR A 520 10.86 -6.64 25.29
C TYR A 520 10.15 -5.40 24.73
N VAL A 521 9.40 -5.54 23.63
CA VAL A 521 8.67 -4.43 23.03
C VAL A 521 7.47 -4.06 23.90
N LYS A 522 7.62 -3.00 24.72
CA LYS A 522 6.52 -2.39 25.46
C LYS A 522 6.09 -1.12 24.75
N GLN A 523 4.85 -1.06 24.33
CA GLN A 523 4.26 0.15 23.76
C GLN A 523 3.90 1.13 24.89
N GLN A 524 4.55 2.30 24.88
CA GLN A 524 4.16 3.45 25.70
C GLN A 524 3.99 4.66 24.76
N CYS A 525 2.84 5.28 24.77
CA CYS A 525 2.54 6.50 24.00
C CYS A 525 2.91 6.40 22.50
N GLY A 526 2.66 5.24 21.84
CA GLY A 526 2.92 5.03 20.40
C GLY A 526 4.37 4.74 20.02
N GLN A 527 5.30 4.68 20.99
CA GLN A 527 6.70 4.30 20.76
C GLN A 527 7.09 3.09 21.60
N ALA A 528 7.93 2.23 21.03
CA ALA A 528 8.56 1.12 21.74
C ALA A 528 10.00 1.50 22.08
N ASN A 529 10.48 1.01 23.24
CA ASN A 529 11.85 1.26 23.72
C ASN A 529 12.49 -0.04 24.20
N VAL A 530 13.62 -0.39 23.59
CA VAL A 530 14.49 -1.50 24.01
C VAL A 530 15.84 -0.91 24.38
N ASN A 531 16.05 -0.69 25.67
CA ASN A 531 17.19 0.05 26.19
C ASN A 531 18.53 -0.71 26.08
N GLY A 532 19.65 -0.01 26.35
CA GLY A 532 20.99 -0.57 26.21
C GLY A 532 21.29 -1.74 27.17
N THR A 533 20.64 -1.82 28.33
CA THR A 533 20.80 -2.97 29.23
C THR A 533 20.16 -4.22 28.62
N ILE A 534 18.96 -4.10 28.07
CA ILE A 534 18.29 -5.19 27.35
C ILE A 534 19.13 -5.59 26.13
N MET A 535 19.56 -4.62 25.31
CA MET A 535 20.37 -4.88 24.11
C MET A 535 21.67 -5.62 24.44
N LYS A 536 22.40 -5.26 25.50
CA LYS A 536 23.63 -5.95 25.91
C LYS A 536 23.40 -7.41 26.31
N ASN A 537 22.22 -7.73 26.83
CA ASN A 537 21.86 -9.09 27.25
C ASN A 537 21.35 -9.96 26.10
N MET A 538 21.04 -9.38 24.89
CA MET A 538 20.59 -10.14 23.75
C MET A 538 21.64 -11.14 23.28
N LEU A 539 21.17 -12.30 22.85
CA LEU A 539 22.02 -13.40 22.42
C LEU A 539 22.29 -13.33 20.92
N VAL A 540 23.53 -13.59 20.56
CA VAL A 540 23.99 -13.79 19.19
C VAL A 540 24.78 -15.09 19.10
N ALA A 541 24.62 -15.81 18.01
CA ALA A 541 25.40 -17.01 17.70
C ALA A 541 26.70 -16.60 17.03
N ILE A 542 27.84 -17.02 17.54
CA ILE A 542 29.17 -16.65 17.02
C ILE A 542 29.86 -17.90 16.47
N PRO A 543 30.16 -17.97 15.16
CA PRO A 543 30.93 -19.04 14.55
C PRO A 543 32.44 -18.84 14.70
N PRO A 544 33.24 -19.87 14.39
CA PRO A 544 34.66 -19.73 14.13
C PRO A 544 34.95 -18.57 13.16
N PHE A 545 36.03 -17.86 13.42
CA PHE A 545 36.38 -16.67 12.66
C PHE A 545 36.48 -16.88 11.13
N ALA A 546 37.07 -18.00 10.71
CA ALA A 546 37.19 -18.33 9.28
C ALA A 546 35.81 -18.63 8.68
N GLU A 547 34.92 -19.26 9.44
CA GLU A 547 33.55 -19.55 9.00
C GLU A 547 32.69 -18.27 8.88
N GLN A 548 32.88 -17.25 9.74
CA GLN A 548 32.23 -15.95 9.57
C GLN A 548 32.46 -15.38 8.18
N LYS A 549 33.70 -15.43 7.68
CA LYS A 549 34.04 -14.95 6.33
C LYS A 549 33.33 -15.74 5.23
N ARG A 550 33.32 -17.08 5.35
CA ARG A 550 32.62 -17.95 4.38
C ARG A 550 31.14 -17.66 4.33
N ILE A 551 30.51 -17.51 5.50
CA ILE A 551 29.09 -17.17 5.61
C ILE A 551 28.80 -15.81 4.99
N LEU A 552 29.54 -14.76 5.36
CA LEU A 552 29.34 -13.40 4.83
C LEU A 552 29.48 -13.35 3.31
N LEU A 553 30.50 -13.99 2.75
CA LEU A 553 30.66 -14.08 1.29
C LEU A 553 29.47 -14.78 0.62
N LYS A 554 28.98 -15.87 1.23
CA LYS A 554 27.84 -16.60 0.71
C LYS A 554 26.54 -15.79 0.78
N VAL A 555 26.32 -15.07 1.88
CA VAL A 555 25.17 -14.18 2.05
C VAL A 555 25.19 -13.05 1.02
N VAL A 556 26.35 -12.43 0.75
CA VAL A 556 26.49 -11.40 -0.29
C VAL A 556 26.11 -11.98 -1.65
N GLN A 557 26.70 -13.12 -2.05
CA GLN A 557 26.39 -13.78 -3.32
C GLN A 557 24.88 -14.06 -3.50
N LEU A 558 24.25 -14.63 -2.48
CA LEU A 558 22.83 -14.96 -2.54
C LEU A 558 21.94 -13.71 -2.50
N SER A 559 22.33 -12.68 -1.76
CA SER A 559 21.63 -11.40 -1.72
C SER A 559 21.68 -10.67 -3.06
N ASP A 560 22.80 -10.76 -3.78
CA ASP A 560 22.93 -10.21 -5.14
C ASP A 560 22.00 -10.93 -6.11
N ILE A 561 21.91 -12.26 -6.03
CA ILE A 561 20.95 -13.05 -6.83
C ILE A 561 19.51 -12.59 -6.54
N CYS A 562 19.12 -12.48 -5.26
CA CYS A 562 17.80 -11.98 -4.89
C CYS A 562 17.54 -10.57 -5.43
N SER A 563 18.54 -9.68 -5.38
CA SER A 563 18.42 -8.32 -5.89
C SER A 563 18.23 -8.28 -7.40
N HIS A 564 18.97 -9.09 -8.16
CA HIS A 564 18.79 -9.24 -9.59
C HIS A 564 17.42 -9.82 -9.97
N LEU A 565 16.96 -10.84 -9.24
CA LEU A 565 15.62 -11.40 -9.43
C LEU A 565 14.54 -10.35 -9.20
N LYS A 566 14.64 -9.57 -8.11
CA LYS A 566 13.69 -8.50 -7.81
C LYS A 566 13.68 -7.43 -8.90
N SER A 567 14.83 -7.01 -9.41
CA SER A 567 14.93 -6.06 -10.51
C SER A 567 14.30 -6.59 -11.81
N ARG A 568 14.55 -7.85 -12.16
CA ARG A 568 13.92 -8.50 -13.34
C ARG A 568 12.40 -8.61 -13.18
N LEU A 569 11.94 -8.97 -11.99
CA LEU A 569 10.51 -9.04 -11.69
C LEU A 569 9.84 -7.67 -11.85
N GLN A 570 10.44 -6.60 -11.32
CA GLN A 570 9.93 -5.23 -11.46
C GLN A 570 9.86 -4.80 -12.92
N SER A 571 10.88 -5.14 -13.72
CA SER A 571 10.87 -4.85 -15.17
C SER A 571 9.74 -5.63 -15.89
N ALA A 572 9.55 -6.89 -15.54
CA ALA A 572 8.46 -7.70 -16.10
C ALA A 572 7.07 -7.15 -15.70
N GLN A 573 6.89 -6.77 -14.44
CA GLN A 573 5.65 -6.14 -13.97
C GLN A 573 5.37 -4.83 -14.72
N GLN A 574 6.38 -3.98 -14.92
CA GLN A 574 6.21 -2.75 -15.70
C GLN A 574 5.78 -3.04 -17.14
N THR A 575 6.30 -4.10 -17.76
CA THR A 575 5.87 -4.53 -19.09
C THR A 575 4.42 -4.98 -19.09
N GLN A 576 3.95 -5.70 -18.07
CA GLN A 576 2.54 -6.11 -17.94
C GLN A 576 1.60 -4.91 -17.79
N LEU A 577 2.01 -3.86 -17.05
CA LEU A 577 1.24 -2.63 -16.96
C LEU A 577 1.09 -1.96 -18.32
N HIS A 578 2.19 -1.84 -19.08
CA HIS A 578 2.15 -1.25 -20.43
C HIS A 578 1.32 -2.08 -21.41
N LEU A 579 1.34 -3.41 -21.30
CA LEU A 579 0.49 -4.28 -22.14
C LEU A 579 -0.99 -4.08 -21.82
N ALA A 580 -1.38 -3.95 -20.55
CA ALA A 580 -2.75 -3.65 -20.16
C ALA A 580 -3.21 -2.30 -20.70
N ASP A 581 -2.36 -1.27 -20.63
CA ASP A 581 -2.65 0.05 -21.22
C ASP A 581 -2.79 -0.03 -22.75
N ALA A 582 -1.86 -0.70 -23.44
CA ALA A 582 -1.91 -0.86 -24.91
C ALA A 582 -3.14 -1.63 -25.37
N LEU A 583 -3.58 -2.66 -24.65
CA LEU A 583 -4.83 -3.38 -24.94
C LEU A 583 -6.05 -2.48 -24.77
N THR A 584 -6.04 -1.63 -23.75
CA THR A 584 -7.11 -0.64 -23.52
C THR A 584 -7.18 0.34 -24.68
N ASP A 585 -6.06 0.91 -25.07
CA ASP A 585 -5.99 1.90 -26.17
C ASP A 585 -6.38 1.27 -27.51
N ALA A 586 -5.93 0.05 -27.80
CA ALA A 586 -6.27 -0.66 -29.03
C ALA A 586 -7.77 -1.02 -29.13
N ALA A 587 -8.43 -1.25 -28.01
CA ALA A 587 -9.87 -1.55 -27.98
C ALA A 587 -10.73 -0.29 -28.18
N LEU A 588 -10.23 0.88 -27.80
CA LEU A 588 -10.96 2.15 -27.91
C LEU A 588 -10.82 2.81 -29.28
N ASN A 589 -9.73 2.55 -29.99
CA ASN A 589 -9.48 3.00 -31.37
C ASN A 589 -10.11 2.04 -32.37
#